data_36e142757b8660936a3d1258399195d1
#
_entry.id   36e142757b8660936a3d1258399195d1
#
_cell.length_a   1.000
_cell.length_b   1.000
_cell.length_c   1.000
_cell.angle_alpha   90.00
_cell.angle_beta   90.00
_cell.angle_gamma   90.00
#
_symmetry.space_group_name_H-M   'P 1'
#
loop_
_entity.id
_entity.type
_entity.pdbx_description
1 polymer ?
#
loop_
_entity_poly.entity_id
_entity_poly.type
_entity_poly.pdbx_seq_one_letter_code
_entity_poly.pdbx_strand_id
1 'polypeptide(L)'
;MNWSFFHKLGSPKWFYDISSRWLPWFVVATVVLLGVGVVWGLVFAPQDYQQGDSFRIIYIHVPAAFVAQSCYVMLAVAGIVGLVWRMKLADVALQCAAPIGAWMTFLALVTGAIWGKPTWGTYWVWDARLTSMLILLFLYFGIIALGQAISNRETAAKATAVLAIVGVVNIPIIKYSVDWWNTLHQPA
;
A
#
# COMPACT_ATOMS: atom_id res chain seq x y z
N MET A 1 32.98 7.59 -8.32
CA MET A 1 31.67 7.55 -7.67
C MET A 1 31.87 7.16 -6.22
N ASN A 2 31.50 8.02 -5.25
CA ASN A 2 31.86 7.83 -3.84
C ASN A 2 30.96 6.76 -3.19
N TRP A 3 31.38 5.51 -3.19
CA TRP A 3 30.67 4.37 -2.57
C TRP A 3 30.35 4.59 -1.08
N SER A 4 31.12 5.47 -0.40
CA SER A 4 30.86 5.81 1.00
C SER A 4 29.46 6.40 1.26
N PHE A 5 28.86 7.07 0.29
CA PHE A 5 27.49 7.59 0.39
C PHE A 5 26.45 6.46 0.44
N PHE A 6 26.58 5.47 -0.43
CA PHE A 6 25.66 4.32 -0.45
C PHE A 6 25.80 3.46 0.81
N HIS A 7 27.00 3.28 1.33
CA HIS A 7 27.20 2.59 2.60
C HIS A 7 26.59 3.34 3.79
N LYS A 8 26.60 4.65 3.76
CA LYS A 8 25.94 5.49 4.79
C LYS A 8 24.41 5.34 4.73
N LEU A 9 23.80 5.34 3.54
CA LEU A 9 22.34 5.16 3.38
C LEU A 9 21.86 3.79 3.89
N GLY A 10 22.70 2.76 3.79
CA GLY A 10 22.39 1.42 4.33
C GLY A 10 22.65 1.26 5.83
N SER A 11 23.20 2.28 6.51
CA SER A 11 23.49 2.24 7.94
C SER A 11 22.25 2.57 8.77
N PRO A 12 21.79 1.66 9.67
CA PRO A 12 20.63 1.94 10.53
C PRO A 12 20.81 3.20 11.40
N LYS A 13 22.02 3.44 11.90
CA LYS A 13 22.33 4.64 12.69
C LYS A 13 22.14 5.92 11.89
N TRP A 14 22.73 5.99 10.69
CA TRP A 14 22.59 7.14 9.79
C TRP A 14 21.14 7.39 9.37
N PHE A 15 20.42 6.33 9.07
CA PHE A 15 19.01 6.41 8.76
C PHE A 15 18.21 6.96 9.94
N TYR A 16 18.49 6.48 11.17
CA TYR A 16 17.82 6.97 12.37
C TYR A 16 18.09 8.47 12.61
N ASP A 17 19.36 8.89 12.50
CA ASP A 17 19.75 10.29 12.73
C ASP A 17 19.10 11.25 11.71
N ILE A 18 18.99 10.83 10.45
CA ILE A 18 18.33 11.63 9.40
C ILE A 18 16.83 11.61 9.58
N SER A 19 16.22 10.43 9.71
CA SER A 19 14.77 10.28 9.80
C SER A 19 14.18 10.96 11.04
N SER A 20 14.84 10.85 12.19
CA SER A 20 14.38 11.52 13.42
C SER A 20 14.35 13.04 13.29
N ARG A 21 15.26 13.64 12.51
CA ARG A 21 15.27 15.08 12.23
C ARG A 21 14.13 15.52 11.32
N TRP A 22 13.78 14.69 10.32
CA TRP A 22 12.75 15.01 9.34
C TRP A 22 11.34 14.57 9.75
N LEU A 23 11.24 13.57 10.63
CA LEU A 23 9.97 12.99 11.07
C LEU A 23 8.94 14.02 11.56
N PRO A 24 9.27 15.02 12.43
CA PRO A 24 8.30 16.00 12.86
C PRO A 24 7.70 16.81 11.71
N TRP A 25 8.52 17.17 10.73
CA TRP A 25 8.08 17.91 9.55
C TRP A 25 7.16 17.07 8.67
N PHE A 26 7.49 15.80 8.46
CA PHE A 26 6.61 14.88 7.73
C PHE A 26 5.29 14.64 8.46
N VAL A 27 5.31 14.52 9.79
CA VAL A 27 4.09 14.38 10.58
C VAL A 27 3.20 15.61 10.43
N VAL A 28 3.74 16.80 10.60
CA VAL A 28 2.98 18.05 10.45
C VAL A 28 2.42 18.18 9.04
N ALA A 29 3.26 17.98 8.02
CA ALA A 29 2.83 18.03 6.62
C ALA A 29 1.72 17.01 6.33
N THR A 30 1.86 15.77 6.81
CA THR A 30 0.85 14.72 6.62
C THR A 30 -0.47 15.08 7.28
N VAL A 31 -0.45 15.54 8.54
CA VAL A 31 -1.67 15.92 9.26
C VAL A 31 -2.38 17.09 8.57
N VAL A 32 -1.63 18.12 8.15
CA VAL A 32 -2.20 19.29 7.46
C VAL A 32 -2.75 18.89 6.08
N LEU A 33 -1.97 18.19 5.26
CA LEU A 33 -2.39 17.84 3.91
C LEU A 33 -3.55 16.84 3.90
N LEU A 34 -3.53 15.83 4.78
CA LEU A 34 -4.66 14.90 4.92
C LEU A 34 -5.89 15.60 5.48
N GLY A 35 -5.74 16.44 6.52
CA GLY A 35 -6.85 17.19 7.10
C GLY A 35 -7.51 18.09 6.06
N VAL A 36 -6.73 18.90 5.36
CA VAL A 36 -7.24 19.78 4.29
C VAL A 36 -7.83 18.95 3.15
N GLY A 37 -7.13 17.91 2.69
CA GLY A 37 -7.58 17.08 1.56
C GLY A 37 -8.89 16.34 1.85
N VAL A 38 -9.03 15.77 3.04
CA VAL A 38 -10.26 15.08 3.46
C VAL A 38 -11.43 16.07 3.62
N VAL A 39 -11.21 17.19 4.31
CA VAL A 39 -12.26 18.22 4.49
C VAL A 39 -12.66 18.80 3.13
N TRP A 40 -11.69 19.15 2.29
CA TRP A 40 -11.99 19.68 0.97
C TRP A 40 -12.72 18.67 0.08
N GLY A 41 -12.24 17.43 0.03
CA GLY A 41 -12.82 16.37 -0.80
C GLY A 41 -14.24 15.98 -0.37
N LEU A 42 -14.48 15.86 0.94
CA LEU A 42 -15.78 15.38 1.43
C LEU A 42 -16.82 16.48 1.60
N VAL A 43 -16.41 17.72 1.85
CA VAL A 43 -17.35 18.82 2.17
C VAL A 43 -17.49 19.80 1.01
N PHE A 44 -16.38 20.24 0.41
CA PHE A 44 -16.36 21.35 -0.56
C PHE A 44 -16.30 20.91 -2.02
N ALA A 45 -15.82 19.70 -2.32
CA ALA A 45 -15.76 19.22 -3.70
C ALA A 45 -17.17 19.21 -4.33
N PRO A 46 -17.31 19.60 -5.61
CA PRO A 46 -18.59 19.56 -6.29
C PRO A 46 -19.13 18.13 -6.38
N GLN A 47 -20.45 18.01 -6.44
CA GLN A 47 -21.11 16.74 -6.68
C GLN A 47 -20.91 16.30 -8.14
N ASP A 48 -20.78 15.00 -8.36
CA ASP A 48 -20.82 14.44 -9.71
C ASP A 48 -22.25 14.43 -10.26
N TYR A 49 -22.38 14.69 -11.55
CA TYR A 49 -23.73 14.80 -12.19
C TYR A 49 -24.48 13.48 -12.26
N GLN A 50 -23.79 12.33 -12.21
CA GLN A 50 -24.41 11.00 -12.22
C GLN A 50 -24.50 10.38 -10.83
N GLN A 51 -23.42 10.51 -10.04
CA GLN A 51 -23.27 9.81 -8.76
C GLN A 51 -23.62 10.69 -7.54
N GLY A 52 -23.85 12.00 -7.75
CA GLY A 52 -24.14 12.93 -6.66
C GLY A 52 -23.01 12.98 -5.61
N ASP A 53 -23.41 13.02 -4.33
CA ASP A 53 -22.45 13.08 -3.21
C ASP A 53 -21.63 11.79 -3.03
N SER A 54 -22.12 10.64 -3.51
CA SER A 54 -21.39 9.37 -3.35
C SER A 54 -20.05 9.36 -4.08
N PHE A 55 -19.90 10.20 -5.12
CA PHE A 55 -18.64 10.38 -5.82
C PHE A 55 -17.50 10.87 -4.91
N ARG A 56 -17.80 11.65 -3.88
CA ARG A 56 -16.77 12.20 -2.99
C ARG A 56 -15.91 11.15 -2.28
N ILE A 57 -16.38 9.91 -2.20
CA ILE A 57 -15.59 8.80 -1.63
C ILE A 57 -14.30 8.55 -2.41
N ILE A 58 -14.21 8.98 -3.68
CA ILE A 58 -13.03 8.87 -4.54
C ILE A 58 -11.79 9.50 -3.88
N TYR A 59 -11.97 10.61 -3.13
CA TYR A 59 -10.87 11.32 -2.46
C TYR A 59 -10.23 10.54 -1.31
N ILE A 60 -10.88 9.49 -0.84
CA ILE A 60 -10.31 8.54 0.14
C ILE A 60 -9.93 7.23 -0.56
N HIS A 61 -10.82 6.68 -1.36
CA HIS A 61 -10.66 5.36 -1.97
C HIS A 61 -9.44 5.30 -2.90
N VAL A 62 -9.34 6.23 -3.82
CA VAL A 62 -8.26 6.22 -4.83
C VAL A 62 -6.88 6.40 -4.18
N PRO A 63 -6.64 7.40 -3.32
CA PRO A 63 -5.38 7.51 -2.61
C PRO A 63 -5.04 6.27 -1.78
N ALA A 64 -6.01 5.69 -1.08
CA ALA A 64 -5.79 4.46 -0.30
C ALA A 64 -5.37 3.29 -1.19
N ALA A 65 -6.02 3.09 -2.35
CA ALA A 65 -5.67 2.05 -3.30
C ALA A 65 -4.27 2.26 -3.90
N PHE A 66 -3.89 3.51 -4.22
CA PHE A 66 -2.55 3.83 -4.70
C PHE A 66 -1.47 3.57 -3.66
N VAL A 67 -1.68 4.01 -2.42
CA VAL A 67 -0.73 3.77 -1.33
C VAL A 67 -0.60 2.28 -1.05
N ALA A 68 -1.72 1.53 -1.04
CA ALA A 68 -1.71 0.08 -0.86
C ALA A 68 -0.81 -0.61 -1.89
N GLN A 69 -0.99 -0.33 -3.17
CA GLN A 69 -0.21 -0.95 -4.24
C GLN A 69 1.25 -0.50 -4.21
N SER A 70 1.51 0.81 -4.01
CA SER A 70 2.86 1.37 -3.93
C SER A 70 3.65 0.79 -2.75
N CYS A 71 3.02 0.63 -1.59
CA CYS A 71 3.63 -0.03 -0.44
C CYS A 71 4.02 -1.47 -0.79
N TYR A 72 3.17 -2.22 -1.50
CA TYR A 72 3.51 -3.60 -1.84
C TYR A 72 4.71 -3.70 -2.80
N VAL A 73 4.77 -2.82 -3.80
CA VAL A 73 5.96 -2.70 -4.67
C VAL A 73 7.21 -2.38 -3.84
N MET A 74 7.10 -1.45 -2.88
CA MET A 74 8.20 -1.13 -1.98
C MET A 74 8.63 -2.34 -1.12
N LEU A 75 7.68 -3.17 -0.64
CA LEU A 75 8.00 -4.41 0.08
C LEU A 75 8.81 -5.38 -0.80
N ALA A 76 8.40 -5.55 -2.06
CA ALA A 76 9.12 -6.42 -3.00
C ALA A 76 10.54 -5.90 -3.28
N VAL A 77 10.69 -4.60 -3.50
CA VAL A 77 12.01 -3.96 -3.68
C VAL A 77 12.86 -4.12 -2.42
N ALA A 78 12.31 -3.85 -1.24
CA ALA A 78 13.00 -4.06 0.03
C ALA A 78 13.39 -5.54 0.22
N GLY A 79 12.50 -6.46 -0.13
CA GLY A 79 12.78 -7.90 -0.11
C GLY A 79 13.96 -8.28 -1.01
N ILE A 80 14.02 -7.77 -2.24
CA ILE A 80 15.16 -7.99 -3.15
C ILE A 80 16.44 -7.42 -2.54
N VAL A 81 16.40 -6.19 -2.03
CA VAL A 81 17.57 -5.54 -1.40
C VAL A 81 18.03 -6.31 -0.17
N GLY A 82 17.11 -6.77 0.67
CA GLY A 82 17.42 -7.58 1.85
C GLY A 82 18.08 -8.92 1.49
N LEU A 83 17.53 -9.63 0.49
CA LEU A 83 18.07 -10.93 0.07
C LEU A 83 19.42 -10.82 -0.65
N VAL A 84 19.56 -9.87 -1.57
CA VAL A 84 20.76 -9.74 -2.43
C VAL A 84 21.92 -9.09 -1.65
N TRP A 85 21.66 -7.96 -0.98
CA TRP A 85 22.70 -7.20 -0.29
C TRP A 85 22.73 -7.41 1.22
N ARG A 86 21.83 -8.23 1.76
CA ARG A 86 21.74 -8.55 3.21
C ARG A 86 21.64 -7.29 4.07
N MET A 87 20.91 -6.29 3.60
CA MET A 87 20.74 -5.01 4.27
C MET A 87 19.65 -5.10 5.33
N LYS A 88 20.02 -5.08 6.61
CA LYS A 88 19.07 -5.12 7.75
C LYS A 88 18.02 -4.00 7.70
N LEU A 89 18.38 -2.83 7.16
CA LEU A 89 17.43 -1.73 7.02
C LEU A 89 16.29 -2.04 6.05
N ALA A 90 16.57 -2.80 4.99
CA ALA A 90 15.57 -3.26 4.04
C ALA A 90 14.57 -4.23 4.71
N ASP A 91 15.07 -5.16 5.54
CA ASP A 91 14.21 -6.08 6.29
C ASP A 91 13.29 -5.33 7.27
N VAL A 92 13.84 -4.32 7.97
CA VAL A 92 13.04 -3.47 8.88
C VAL A 92 12.00 -2.65 8.10
N ALA A 93 12.38 -2.06 6.96
CA ALA A 93 11.46 -1.30 6.11
C ALA A 93 10.30 -2.17 5.63
N LEU A 94 10.57 -3.41 5.19
CA LEU A 94 9.56 -4.36 4.79
C LEU A 94 8.58 -4.64 5.93
N GLN A 95 9.07 -4.96 7.11
CA GLN A 95 8.22 -5.28 8.26
C GLN A 95 7.39 -4.08 8.75
N CYS A 96 7.96 -2.87 8.75
CA CYS A 96 7.26 -1.66 9.18
C CYS A 96 6.21 -1.20 8.15
N ALA A 97 6.45 -1.38 6.87
CA ALA A 97 5.53 -0.94 5.83
C ALA A 97 4.36 -1.92 5.57
N ALA A 98 4.53 -3.20 5.88
CA ALA A 98 3.49 -4.20 5.66
C ALA A 98 2.17 -3.89 6.40
N PRO A 99 2.14 -3.51 7.69
CA PRO A 99 0.91 -3.10 8.36
C PRO A 99 0.26 -1.86 7.73
N ILE A 100 1.06 -0.90 7.27
CA ILE A 100 0.56 0.32 6.61
C ILE A 100 -0.14 -0.05 5.31
N GLY A 101 0.50 -0.88 4.49
CA GLY A 101 -0.09 -1.38 3.24
C GLY A 101 -1.36 -2.19 3.48
N ALA A 102 -1.40 -3.04 4.52
CA ALA A 102 -2.59 -3.79 4.90
C ALA A 102 -3.75 -2.86 5.26
N TRP A 103 -3.52 -1.84 6.07
CA TRP A 103 -4.55 -0.86 6.44
C TRP A 103 -5.05 -0.06 5.23
N MET A 104 -4.17 0.37 4.34
CA MET A 104 -4.58 1.08 3.13
C MET A 104 -5.36 0.17 2.18
N THR A 105 -4.99 -1.10 2.07
CA THR A 105 -5.74 -2.09 1.27
C THR A 105 -7.13 -2.33 1.86
N PHE A 106 -7.22 -2.51 3.18
CA PHE A 106 -8.49 -2.65 3.88
C PHE A 106 -9.38 -1.42 3.70
N LEU A 107 -8.83 -0.21 3.86
CA LEU A 107 -9.55 1.03 3.65
C LEU A 107 -10.06 1.16 2.21
N ALA A 108 -9.23 0.80 1.22
CA ALA A 108 -9.64 0.79 -0.18
C ALA A 108 -10.78 -0.20 -0.43
N LEU A 109 -10.72 -1.42 0.12
CA LEU A 109 -11.80 -2.41 -0.01
C LEU A 109 -13.11 -1.94 0.62
N VAL A 110 -13.07 -1.41 1.84
CA VAL A 110 -14.26 -0.91 2.55
C VAL A 110 -14.87 0.29 1.83
N THR A 111 -14.06 1.28 1.48
CA THR A 111 -14.56 2.46 0.77
C THR A 111 -15.06 2.12 -0.63
N GLY A 112 -14.41 1.19 -1.32
CA GLY A 112 -14.87 0.68 -2.62
C GLY A 112 -16.21 -0.06 -2.52
N ALA A 113 -16.41 -0.88 -1.48
CA ALA A 113 -17.69 -1.55 -1.24
C ALA A 113 -18.82 -0.55 -0.95
N ILE A 114 -18.55 0.47 -0.13
CA ILE A 114 -19.53 1.53 0.17
C ILE A 114 -19.88 2.32 -1.11
N TRP A 115 -18.89 2.64 -1.93
CA TRP A 115 -19.09 3.35 -3.19
C TRP A 115 -19.79 2.48 -4.25
N GLY A 116 -19.54 1.18 -4.26
CA GLY A 116 -20.17 0.23 -5.18
C GLY A 116 -21.69 0.13 -4.99
N LYS A 117 -22.19 0.28 -3.76
CA LYS A 117 -23.62 0.14 -3.47
C LYS A 117 -24.51 1.13 -4.25
N PRO A 118 -24.28 2.44 -4.22
CA PRO A 118 -25.05 3.38 -5.03
C PRO A 118 -24.76 3.30 -6.53
N THR A 119 -23.55 2.86 -6.92
CA THR A 119 -23.09 2.85 -8.32
C THR A 119 -23.52 1.59 -9.06
N TRP A 120 -23.44 0.42 -8.43
CA TRP A 120 -23.66 -0.90 -9.02
C TRP A 120 -24.85 -1.66 -8.40
N GLY A 121 -25.48 -1.11 -7.35
CA GLY A 121 -26.57 -1.76 -6.64
C GLY A 121 -26.12 -2.82 -5.61
N THR A 122 -24.83 -3.13 -5.51
CA THR A 122 -24.28 -4.12 -4.59
C THR A 122 -23.00 -3.63 -3.93
N TYR A 123 -22.69 -4.16 -2.74
CA TYR A 123 -21.43 -3.87 -2.05
C TYR A 123 -20.23 -4.63 -2.60
N TRP A 124 -20.47 -5.78 -3.26
CA TRP A 124 -19.42 -6.66 -3.72
C TRP A 124 -19.80 -7.41 -4.99
N VAL A 125 -18.87 -7.52 -5.88
CA VAL A 125 -18.89 -8.44 -7.04
C VAL A 125 -17.56 -9.18 -7.11
N TRP A 126 -17.60 -10.44 -7.50
CA TRP A 126 -16.40 -11.24 -7.68
C TRP A 126 -15.77 -10.97 -9.05
N ASP A 127 -15.37 -9.73 -9.27
CA ASP A 127 -14.59 -9.38 -10.45
C ASP A 127 -13.08 -9.49 -10.18
N ALA A 128 -12.30 -9.40 -11.25
CA ALA A 128 -10.87 -9.58 -11.15
C ALA A 128 -10.18 -8.47 -10.33
N ARG A 129 -10.69 -7.23 -10.34
CA ARG A 129 -10.11 -6.11 -9.61
C ARG A 129 -10.36 -6.22 -8.11
N LEU A 130 -11.61 -6.45 -7.68
CA LEU A 130 -11.90 -6.59 -6.25
C LEU A 130 -11.25 -7.84 -5.67
N THR A 131 -11.30 -8.95 -6.42
CA THR A 131 -10.68 -10.21 -5.98
C THR A 131 -9.16 -10.07 -5.84
N SER A 132 -8.48 -9.45 -6.79
CA SER A 132 -7.02 -9.24 -6.68
C SER A 132 -6.64 -8.22 -5.59
N MET A 133 -7.47 -7.21 -5.31
CA MET A 133 -7.27 -6.34 -4.14
C MET A 133 -7.48 -7.10 -2.82
N LEU A 134 -8.43 -8.01 -2.75
CA LEU A 134 -8.60 -8.89 -1.57
C LEU A 134 -7.40 -9.83 -1.39
N ILE A 135 -6.89 -10.41 -2.49
CA ILE A 135 -5.65 -11.19 -2.48
C ILE A 135 -4.48 -10.36 -1.96
N LEU A 136 -4.38 -9.09 -2.37
CA LEU A 136 -3.35 -8.18 -1.87
C LEU A 136 -3.42 -8.02 -0.33
N LEU A 137 -4.62 -7.92 0.23
CA LEU A 137 -4.80 -7.86 1.68
C LEU A 137 -4.31 -9.14 2.36
N PHE A 138 -4.64 -10.31 1.81
CA PHE A 138 -4.16 -11.59 2.35
C PHE A 138 -2.65 -11.76 2.20
N LEU A 139 -2.04 -11.25 1.13
CA LEU A 139 -0.58 -11.24 0.98
C LEU A 139 0.08 -10.38 2.07
N TYR A 140 -0.47 -9.22 2.40
CA TYR A 140 -0.01 -8.41 3.52
C TYR A 140 -0.14 -9.15 4.86
N PHE A 141 -1.29 -9.79 5.12
CA PHE A 141 -1.47 -10.58 6.32
C PHE A 141 -0.49 -11.75 6.39
N GLY A 142 -0.21 -12.40 5.27
CA GLY A 142 0.79 -13.45 5.18
C GLY A 142 2.20 -12.96 5.54
N ILE A 143 2.61 -11.78 5.04
CA ILE A 143 3.89 -11.17 5.38
C ILE A 143 3.96 -10.86 6.88
N ILE A 144 2.92 -10.24 7.44
CA ILE A 144 2.86 -9.90 8.87
C ILE A 144 2.91 -11.17 9.72
N ALA A 145 2.10 -12.17 9.38
CA ALA A 145 2.03 -13.43 10.11
C ALA A 145 3.37 -14.20 10.09
N LEU A 146 4.01 -14.30 8.92
CA LEU A 146 5.34 -14.94 8.81
C LEU A 146 6.40 -14.21 9.63
N GLY A 147 6.39 -12.87 9.60
CA GLY A 147 7.32 -12.06 10.37
C GLY A 147 7.18 -12.23 11.88
N GLN A 148 5.97 -12.54 12.36
CA GLN A 148 5.67 -12.75 13.78
C GLN A 148 5.82 -14.21 14.23
N ALA A 149 5.48 -15.16 13.37
CA ALA A 149 5.47 -16.59 13.71
C ALA A 149 6.88 -17.21 13.73
N ILE A 150 7.80 -16.68 12.93
CA ILE A 150 9.16 -17.24 12.83
C ILE A 150 10.06 -16.54 13.84
N SER A 151 10.51 -17.27 14.87
CA SER A 151 11.34 -16.73 15.96
C SER A 151 12.74 -16.32 15.50
N ASN A 152 13.33 -17.02 14.52
CA ASN A 152 14.62 -16.66 13.96
C ASN A 152 14.46 -15.47 12.99
N ARG A 153 15.01 -14.31 13.35
CA ARG A 153 14.87 -13.05 12.57
C ARG A 153 15.39 -13.15 11.13
N GLU A 154 16.48 -13.86 10.91
CA GLU A 154 17.04 -14.01 9.56
C GLU A 154 16.14 -14.88 8.68
N THR A 155 15.63 -15.96 9.23
CA THR A 155 14.67 -16.83 8.54
C THR A 155 13.33 -16.10 8.27
N ALA A 156 12.83 -15.34 9.25
CA ALA A 156 11.65 -14.52 9.08
C ALA A 156 11.83 -13.48 7.95
N ALA A 157 12.96 -12.77 7.94
CA ALA A 157 13.26 -11.79 6.90
C ALA A 157 13.31 -12.42 5.50
N LYS A 158 13.94 -13.59 5.36
CA LYS A 158 13.99 -14.33 4.09
C LYS A 158 12.59 -14.78 3.64
N ALA A 159 11.79 -15.34 4.54
CA ALA A 159 10.45 -15.82 4.22
C ALA A 159 9.51 -14.67 3.79
N THR A 160 9.53 -13.58 4.54
CA THR A 160 8.71 -12.39 4.22
C THR A 160 9.16 -11.73 2.91
N ALA A 161 10.46 -11.65 2.66
CA ALA A 161 11.01 -11.12 1.41
C ALA A 161 10.58 -11.97 0.20
N VAL A 162 10.67 -13.30 0.30
CA VAL A 162 10.22 -14.21 -0.79
C VAL A 162 8.73 -14.03 -1.05
N LEU A 163 7.89 -13.97 0.00
CA LEU A 163 6.45 -13.76 -0.17
C LEU A 163 6.15 -12.40 -0.82
N ALA A 164 6.85 -11.34 -0.42
CA ALA A 164 6.68 -10.01 -1.00
C ALA A 164 7.06 -9.99 -2.50
N ILE A 165 8.17 -10.65 -2.86
CA ILE A 165 8.63 -10.73 -4.26
C ILE A 165 7.66 -11.56 -5.11
N VAL A 166 7.22 -12.70 -4.64
CA VAL A 166 6.26 -13.54 -5.37
C VAL A 166 4.91 -12.83 -5.50
N GLY A 167 4.43 -12.23 -4.43
CA GLY A 167 3.14 -11.56 -4.41
C GLY A 167 3.07 -10.29 -5.26
N VAL A 168 4.22 -9.67 -5.64
CA VAL A 168 4.20 -8.45 -6.47
C VAL A 168 3.58 -8.68 -7.85
N VAL A 169 3.54 -9.91 -8.32
CA VAL A 169 2.85 -10.30 -9.58
C VAL A 169 1.36 -9.95 -9.54
N ASN A 170 0.78 -9.86 -8.34
CA ASN A 170 -0.61 -9.44 -8.18
C ASN A 170 -0.85 -7.96 -8.53
N ILE A 171 0.16 -7.09 -8.45
CA ILE A 171 0.03 -5.66 -8.74
C ILE A 171 -0.37 -5.37 -10.20
N PRO A 172 0.33 -5.89 -11.22
CA PRO A 172 -0.13 -5.74 -12.61
C PRO A 172 -1.50 -6.38 -12.85
N ILE A 173 -1.86 -7.47 -12.15
CA ILE A 173 -3.20 -8.05 -12.25
C ILE A 173 -4.26 -7.06 -11.77
N ILE A 174 -4.07 -6.41 -10.63
CA ILE A 174 -4.97 -5.36 -10.14
C ILE A 174 -5.12 -4.25 -11.19
N LYS A 175 -4.00 -3.76 -11.74
CA LYS A 175 -3.99 -2.64 -12.68
C LYS A 175 -4.70 -2.98 -13.99
N TYR A 176 -4.36 -4.10 -14.62
CA TYR A 176 -4.82 -4.47 -15.95
C TYR A 176 -6.07 -5.36 -15.94
N SER A 177 -6.60 -5.69 -14.77
CA SER A 177 -7.79 -6.54 -14.64
C SER A 177 -8.99 -6.01 -15.41
N VAL A 178 -9.14 -4.70 -15.50
CA VAL A 178 -10.25 -4.05 -16.23
C VAL A 178 -10.11 -4.15 -17.75
N ASP A 179 -8.89 -4.33 -18.25
CA ASP A 179 -8.61 -4.48 -19.68
C ASP A 179 -8.69 -5.96 -20.11
N TRP A 180 -8.41 -6.88 -19.18
CA TRP A 180 -8.35 -8.32 -19.46
C TRP A 180 -9.66 -9.07 -19.19
N TRP A 181 -10.51 -8.54 -18.29
CA TRP A 181 -11.76 -9.19 -17.88
C TRP A 181 -12.91 -8.18 -17.86
N ASN A 182 -14.12 -8.69 -18.07
CA ASN A 182 -15.33 -7.90 -17.85
C ASN A 182 -15.46 -7.54 -16.37
N THR A 183 -15.59 -6.27 -16.09
CA THR A 183 -15.70 -5.71 -14.74
C THR A 183 -16.66 -4.53 -14.73
N LEU A 184 -17.23 -4.23 -13.56
CA LEU A 184 -18.04 -3.03 -13.36
C LEU A 184 -17.18 -1.78 -13.12
N HIS A 185 -15.86 -1.94 -12.93
CA HIS A 185 -14.96 -0.82 -12.76
C HIS A 185 -14.70 -0.09 -14.08
N GLN A 186 -14.49 1.21 -13.96
CA GLN A 186 -14.06 2.03 -15.08
C GLN A 186 -12.65 1.62 -15.55
N PRO A 187 -12.32 1.78 -16.84
CA PRO A 187 -10.97 1.61 -17.36
C PRO A 187 -9.95 2.45 -16.59
N ALA A 188 -8.69 1.98 -16.58
CA ALA A 188 -7.61 2.62 -15.82
C ALA A 188 -7.10 3.88 -16.52
#